data_752a66520d8690823e75c57dbd850ec5
#
_entry.id   752a66520d8690823e75c57dbd850ec5
#
_cell.length_a   1.000
_cell.length_b   1.000
_cell.length_c   1.000
_cell.angle_alpha   90.00
_cell.angle_beta   90.00
_cell.angle_gamma   90.00
#
_symmetry.space_group_name_H-M   'P 1'
#
loop_
_entity.id
_entity.type
_entity.pdbx_description
1 polymer ?
#
loop_
_entity_poly.entity_id
_entity_poly.type
_entity_poly.pdbx_seq_one_letter_code
_entity_poly.pdbx_strand_id
1 'polypeptide(L)'
;MVQNAIKTWEMELSHKTRIQDFKAINPENFRFLVNGRKGLSGEETLKLGSYNALLQSSLPEELQCYKVDKETFETSHEVFHTAFPRGFAWEVLRAYTRLPEIVFKFRHWGYMEGPYKGRAPTGEMVEFTGLCVMKVRVHALILWV
;
A
#
# COMPACT_ATOMS: atom_id res chain seq x y z
N MET A 1 -8.31 -8.32 17.38
CA MET A 1 -7.25 -7.36 17.74
C MET A 1 -6.26 -7.14 16.58
N VAL A 2 -5.60 -8.17 16.04
CA VAL A 2 -4.66 -8.06 14.91
C VAL A 2 -5.31 -7.42 13.67
N GLN A 3 -6.46 -7.94 13.23
CA GLN A 3 -7.19 -7.40 12.07
C GLN A 3 -7.58 -5.92 12.24
N ASN A 4 -7.91 -5.49 13.45
CA ASN A 4 -8.25 -4.09 13.71
C ASN A 4 -7.02 -3.18 13.60
N ALA A 5 -5.85 -3.64 14.10
CA ALA A 5 -4.61 -2.89 13.95
C ALA A 5 -4.23 -2.69 12.48
N ILE A 6 -4.36 -3.75 11.69
CA ILE A 6 -4.08 -3.74 10.25
C ILE A 6 -5.06 -2.81 9.51
N LYS A 7 -6.36 -2.92 9.78
CA LYS A 7 -7.38 -2.05 9.18
C LYS A 7 -7.19 -0.58 9.54
N THR A 8 -6.85 -0.29 10.79
CA THR A 8 -6.63 1.10 11.23
C THR A 8 -5.44 1.71 10.50
N TRP A 9 -4.35 0.96 10.37
CA TRP A 9 -3.18 1.38 9.64
C TRP A 9 -3.48 1.63 8.14
N GLU A 10 -4.13 0.69 7.48
CA GLU A 10 -4.52 0.81 6.07
C GLU A 10 -5.41 2.03 5.84
N MET A 11 -6.41 2.22 6.69
CA MET A 11 -7.31 3.36 6.61
C MET A 11 -6.57 4.69 6.81
N GLU A 12 -5.62 4.77 7.74
CA GLU A 12 -4.84 5.99 7.95
C GLU A 12 -3.98 6.35 6.73
N LEU A 13 -3.28 5.39 6.16
CA LEU A 13 -2.44 5.63 4.98
C LEU A 13 -3.24 5.92 3.70
N SER A 14 -4.43 5.34 3.56
CA SER A 14 -5.23 5.50 2.34
C SER A 14 -6.08 6.78 2.32
N HIS A 15 -6.42 7.33 3.50
CA HIS A 15 -7.40 8.42 3.57
C HIS A 15 -6.85 9.72 4.20
N LYS A 16 -5.76 9.65 4.98
CA LYS A 16 -5.20 10.83 5.63
C LYS A 16 -4.08 11.44 4.79
N THR A 17 -4.19 12.72 4.56
CA THR A 17 -3.24 13.48 3.73
C THR A 17 -2.24 14.32 4.53
N ARG A 18 -2.47 14.47 5.85
CA ARG A 18 -1.59 15.25 6.72
C ARG A 18 -1.08 14.38 7.86
N ILE A 19 0.21 14.52 8.16
CA ILE A 19 0.90 13.70 9.16
C ILE A 19 0.32 13.88 10.57
N GLN A 20 -0.14 15.06 10.90
CA GLN A 20 -0.76 15.36 12.20
C GLN A 20 -2.14 14.71 12.40
N ASP A 21 -2.74 14.21 11.34
CA ASP A 21 -4.04 13.53 11.41
C ASP A 21 -3.90 12.04 11.79
N PHE A 22 -2.66 11.52 11.79
CA PHE A 22 -2.39 10.15 12.22
C PHE A 22 -2.61 9.98 13.73
N LYS A 23 -3.37 8.97 14.11
CA LYS A 23 -3.68 8.64 15.52
C LYS A 23 -3.06 7.32 15.96
N ALA A 24 -2.99 6.35 15.09
CA ALA A 24 -2.46 5.03 15.37
C ALA A 24 -1.00 4.87 14.92
N ILE A 25 -0.56 5.68 13.96
CA ILE A 25 0.79 5.69 13.43
C ILE A 25 1.55 6.85 14.07
N ASN A 26 2.68 6.57 14.73
CA ASN A 26 3.62 7.61 15.13
C ASN A 26 4.50 7.95 13.91
N PRO A 27 4.33 9.12 13.28
CA PRO A 27 5.00 9.44 12.03
C PRO A 27 6.52 9.60 12.15
N GLU A 28 7.03 9.99 13.31
CA GLU A 28 8.47 10.13 13.54
C GLU A 28 9.21 8.80 13.49
N ASN A 29 8.56 7.76 14.00
CA ASN A 29 9.12 6.41 14.10
C ASN A 29 8.61 5.47 13.01
N PHE A 30 7.70 5.92 12.18
CA PHE A 30 7.15 5.12 11.09
C PHE A 30 8.20 4.89 9.99
N ARG A 31 8.29 3.66 9.53
CA ARG A 31 9.08 3.29 8.35
C ARG A 31 8.29 2.29 7.51
N PHE A 32 8.21 2.58 6.23
CA PHE A 32 7.55 1.74 5.24
C PHE A 32 8.58 1.17 4.27
N LEU A 33 8.77 -0.14 4.30
CA LEU A 33 9.75 -0.85 3.50
C LEU A 33 9.04 -1.82 2.56
N VAL A 34 9.37 -1.77 1.28
CA VAL A 34 8.76 -2.62 0.24
C VAL A 34 9.87 -3.32 -0.54
N ASN A 35 9.83 -4.65 -0.60
CA ASN A 35 10.73 -5.48 -1.39
C ASN A 35 12.23 -5.17 -1.17
N GLY A 36 12.63 -4.96 0.07
CA GLY A 36 14.03 -4.72 0.45
C GLY A 36 14.60 -3.35 0.05
N ARG A 37 13.76 -2.43 -0.42
CA ARG A 37 14.19 -1.07 -0.77
C ARG A 37 14.40 -0.20 0.47
N LYS A 38 15.00 0.98 0.26
CA LYS A 38 15.17 1.98 1.32
C LYS A 38 13.80 2.31 1.95
N GLY A 39 13.74 2.27 3.27
CA GLY A 39 12.51 2.59 4.00
C GLY A 39 12.11 4.06 3.86
N LEU A 40 10.83 4.28 3.63
CA LEU A 40 10.21 5.60 3.56
C LEU A 40 9.75 6.02 4.96
N SER A 41 9.95 7.29 5.32
CA SER A 41 9.33 7.90 6.48
C SER A 41 7.82 8.09 6.28
N GLY A 42 7.09 8.44 7.33
CA GLY A 42 5.66 8.78 7.22
C GLY A 42 5.41 9.94 6.26
N GLU A 43 6.25 10.97 6.32
CA GLU A 43 6.16 12.14 5.44
C GLU A 43 6.48 11.79 3.98
N GLU A 44 7.55 11.04 3.73
CA GLU A 44 7.89 10.55 2.39
C GLU A 44 6.79 9.66 1.81
N THR A 45 6.18 8.80 2.63
CA THR A 45 5.08 7.91 2.21
C THR A 45 3.84 8.71 1.83
N LEU A 46 3.47 9.74 2.61
CA LEU A 46 2.35 10.62 2.29
C LEU A 46 2.58 11.42 1.02
N LYS A 47 3.76 12.00 0.87
CA LYS A 47 4.14 12.78 -0.31
C LYS A 47 4.10 11.95 -1.59
N LEU A 48 4.58 10.71 -1.50
CA LEU A 48 4.63 9.78 -2.62
C LEU A 48 3.24 9.21 -2.96
N GLY A 49 2.41 9.01 -1.94
CA GLY A 49 1.14 8.30 -2.02
C GLY A 49 1.29 6.79 -1.84
N SER A 50 0.26 6.16 -1.30
CA SER A 50 0.29 4.73 -0.94
C SER A 50 0.51 3.81 -2.15
N TYR A 51 -0.15 4.07 -3.27
CA TYR A 51 0.05 3.29 -4.49
C TYR A 51 1.48 3.42 -5.03
N ASN A 52 2.00 4.63 -5.11
CA ASN A 52 3.37 4.88 -5.56
C ASN A 52 4.39 4.22 -4.62
N ALA A 53 4.16 4.30 -3.31
CA ALA A 53 5.05 3.68 -2.32
C ALA A 53 5.07 2.15 -2.44
N LEU A 54 3.92 1.51 -2.67
CA LEU A 54 3.81 0.05 -2.86
C LEU A 54 4.39 -0.41 -4.20
N LEU A 55 4.16 0.35 -5.26
CA LEU A 55 4.45 -0.07 -6.63
C LEU A 55 5.83 0.36 -7.14
N GLN A 56 6.60 1.05 -6.31
CA GLN A 56 8.01 1.31 -6.64
C GLN A 56 8.72 0.01 -6.97
N SER A 57 9.47 0.01 -8.06
CA SER A 57 10.22 -1.14 -8.53
C SER A 57 11.69 -0.77 -8.77
N SER A 58 12.60 -1.70 -8.48
CA SER A 58 14.02 -1.62 -8.87
C SER A 58 14.31 -2.25 -10.24
N LEU A 59 13.27 -2.71 -10.95
CA LEU A 59 13.40 -3.24 -12.31
C LEU A 59 13.85 -2.14 -13.28
N PRO A 60 14.57 -2.48 -14.36
CA PRO A 60 14.81 -1.58 -15.47
C PRO A 60 13.50 -0.97 -16.01
N GLU A 61 13.56 0.29 -16.46
CA GLU A 61 12.37 1.07 -16.82
C GLU A 61 11.49 0.37 -17.86
N GLU A 62 12.10 -0.34 -18.81
CA GLU A 62 11.43 -1.10 -19.87
C GLU A 62 10.59 -2.28 -19.35
N LEU A 63 10.92 -2.79 -18.14
CA LEU A 63 10.21 -3.90 -17.49
C LEU A 63 9.18 -3.42 -16.46
N GLN A 64 9.12 -2.11 -16.19
CA GLN A 64 8.16 -1.55 -15.24
C GLN A 64 6.79 -1.37 -15.88
N CYS A 65 5.80 -2.14 -15.43
CA CYS A 65 4.40 -1.96 -15.80
C CYS A 65 3.79 -0.67 -15.24
N TYR A 66 4.35 -0.17 -14.15
CA TYR A 66 3.95 1.06 -13.47
C TYR A 66 5.19 1.92 -13.22
N LYS A 67 5.16 3.17 -13.69
CA LYS A 67 6.29 4.10 -13.60
C LYS A 67 5.96 5.17 -12.55
N VAL A 68 6.44 4.96 -11.35
CA VAL A 68 6.18 5.85 -10.19
C VAL A 68 6.62 7.29 -10.47
N ASP A 69 7.74 7.47 -11.16
CA ASP A 69 8.30 8.80 -11.49
C ASP A 69 7.39 9.65 -12.39
N LYS A 70 6.40 9.02 -13.04
CA LYS A 70 5.42 9.67 -13.93
C LYS A 70 4.07 9.92 -13.26
N GLU A 71 3.94 9.57 -11.98
CA GLU A 71 2.69 9.66 -11.25
C GLU A 71 2.82 10.60 -10.04
N THR A 72 1.78 11.39 -9.80
CA THR A 72 1.57 12.12 -8.55
C THR A 72 0.71 11.29 -7.59
N PHE A 73 0.47 11.81 -6.39
CA PHE A 73 -0.51 11.24 -5.47
C PHE A 73 -1.89 11.11 -6.15
N GLU A 74 -2.36 12.18 -6.77
CA GLU A 74 -3.67 12.28 -7.40
C GLU A 74 -3.78 11.36 -8.62
N THR A 75 -2.81 11.42 -9.54
CA THR A 75 -2.86 10.61 -10.77
C THR A 75 -2.75 9.12 -10.46
N SER A 76 -1.98 8.73 -9.45
CA SER A 76 -1.91 7.33 -9.01
C SER A 76 -3.27 6.81 -8.52
N HIS A 77 -3.99 7.60 -7.74
CA HIS A 77 -5.34 7.24 -7.28
C HIS A 77 -6.33 7.18 -8.44
N GLU A 78 -6.31 8.18 -9.33
CA GLU A 78 -7.19 8.23 -10.50
C GLU A 78 -7.01 7.02 -11.41
N VAL A 79 -5.78 6.62 -11.70
CA VAL A 79 -5.47 5.43 -12.52
C VAL A 79 -6.10 4.18 -11.94
N PHE A 80 -5.98 3.95 -10.64
CA PHE A 80 -6.56 2.76 -10.00
C PHE A 80 -8.07 2.84 -9.83
N HIS A 81 -8.62 4.01 -9.48
CA HIS A 81 -10.08 4.20 -9.41
C HIS A 81 -10.74 4.01 -10.77
N THR A 82 -10.10 4.49 -11.83
CA THR A 82 -10.61 4.31 -13.19
C THR A 82 -10.58 2.86 -13.63
N ALA A 83 -9.47 2.16 -13.39
CA ALA A 83 -9.31 0.77 -13.79
C ALA A 83 -10.19 -0.19 -12.98
N PHE A 84 -10.40 0.12 -11.70
CA PHE A 84 -11.14 -0.72 -10.75
C PHE A 84 -12.32 0.05 -10.12
N PRO A 85 -13.37 0.37 -10.89
CA PRO A 85 -14.47 1.24 -10.43
C PRO A 85 -15.25 0.68 -9.23
N ARG A 86 -15.23 -0.64 -9.02
CA ARG A 86 -15.78 -1.29 -7.83
C ARG A 86 -14.81 -1.38 -6.66
N GLY A 87 -13.62 -0.82 -6.81
CA GLY A 87 -12.54 -0.84 -5.84
C GLY A 87 -11.50 -1.92 -6.10
N PHE A 88 -10.32 -1.68 -5.51
CA PHE A 88 -9.20 -2.61 -5.49
C PHE A 88 -8.97 -3.00 -4.03
N ALA A 89 -9.55 -4.12 -3.62
CA ALA A 89 -9.66 -4.52 -2.23
C ALA A 89 -8.33 -5.01 -1.66
N TRP A 90 -8.10 -4.73 -0.38
CA TRP A 90 -6.98 -5.26 0.38
C TRP A 90 -7.51 -6.18 1.49
N GLU A 91 -7.06 -7.42 1.51
CA GLU A 91 -7.61 -8.48 2.35
C GLU A 91 -6.49 -9.22 3.09
N VAL A 92 -6.64 -9.39 4.39
CA VAL A 92 -5.77 -10.26 5.19
C VAL A 92 -6.24 -11.70 5.07
N LEU A 93 -5.44 -12.54 4.42
CA LEU A 93 -5.75 -13.95 4.25
C LEU A 93 -5.41 -14.76 5.50
N ARG A 94 -4.27 -14.46 6.14
CA ARG A 94 -3.81 -15.19 7.32
C ARG A 94 -2.81 -14.36 8.11
N ALA A 95 -3.00 -14.31 9.43
CA ALA A 95 -2.00 -13.81 10.38
C ALA A 95 -1.25 -15.01 10.97
N TYR A 96 0.08 -14.95 10.96
CA TYR A 96 0.96 -16.03 11.44
C TYR A 96 1.45 -15.78 12.86
N THR A 97 1.65 -14.52 13.23
CA THR A 97 2.15 -14.11 14.54
C THR A 97 1.23 -13.05 15.18
N ARG A 98 1.54 -12.68 16.41
CA ARG A 98 0.79 -11.69 17.20
C ARG A 98 1.69 -10.50 17.54
N LEU A 99 1.09 -9.47 18.13
CA LEU A 99 1.84 -8.35 18.71
C LEU A 99 3.00 -8.82 19.60
N PRO A 100 4.13 -8.13 19.63
CA PRO A 100 4.41 -6.83 18.99
C PRO A 100 4.86 -6.91 17.51
N GLU A 101 5.06 -8.10 16.95
CA GLU A 101 5.45 -8.30 15.57
C GLU A 101 4.42 -9.20 14.87
N ILE A 102 3.62 -8.59 14.00
CA ILE A 102 2.57 -9.28 13.27
C ILE A 102 3.09 -9.61 11.88
N VAL A 103 3.17 -10.90 11.56
CA VAL A 103 3.42 -11.40 10.21
C VAL A 103 2.11 -11.89 9.62
N PHE A 104 1.75 -11.41 8.44
CA PHE A 104 0.51 -11.82 7.80
C PHE A 104 0.65 -11.87 6.28
N LYS A 105 -0.13 -12.78 5.68
CA LYS A 105 -0.34 -12.86 4.23
C LYS A 105 -1.54 -12.01 3.85
N PHE A 106 -1.39 -11.21 2.82
CA PHE A 106 -2.47 -10.41 2.26
C PHE A 106 -2.71 -10.73 0.79
N ARG A 107 -3.88 -10.35 0.29
CA ARG A 107 -4.24 -10.29 -1.10
C ARG A 107 -4.75 -8.89 -1.42
N HIS A 108 -4.31 -8.36 -2.55
CA HIS A 108 -4.86 -7.13 -3.13
C HIS A 108 -5.52 -7.51 -4.46
N TRP A 109 -6.80 -7.18 -4.65
CA TRP A 109 -7.55 -7.69 -5.79
C TRP A 109 -8.71 -6.78 -6.21
N GLY A 110 -9.09 -6.87 -7.48
CA GLY A 110 -10.23 -6.16 -8.05
C GLY A 110 -10.52 -6.63 -9.47
N TYR A 111 -11.64 -6.18 -10.02
CA TYR A 111 -12.02 -6.45 -11.40
C TYR A 111 -11.63 -5.26 -12.30
N MET A 112 -10.83 -5.51 -13.33
CA MET A 112 -10.38 -4.49 -14.27
C MET A 112 -11.49 -4.16 -15.27
N GLU A 113 -12.46 -3.35 -14.85
CA GLU A 113 -13.65 -2.97 -15.62
C GLU A 113 -13.53 -1.60 -16.30
N GLY A 114 -12.48 -0.85 -15.97
CA GLY A 114 -12.13 0.40 -16.62
C GLY A 114 -10.77 0.35 -17.32
N PRO A 115 -10.44 1.35 -18.14
CA PRO A 115 -9.17 1.39 -18.83
C PRO A 115 -8.00 1.63 -17.87
N TYR A 116 -6.86 1.01 -18.14
CA TYR A 116 -5.63 1.18 -17.40
C TYR A 116 -4.50 1.62 -18.32
N LYS A 117 -4.06 2.87 -18.19
CA LYS A 117 -2.92 3.43 -18.96
C LYS A 117 -2.97 3.09 -20.47
N GLY A 118 -4.11 3.34 -21.11
CA GLY A 118 -4.32 3.09 -22.53
C GLY A 118 -4.64 1.63 -22.88
N ARG A 119 -4.69 0.72 -21.91
CA ARG A 119 -5.16 -0.65 -22.12
C ARG A 119 -6.66 -0.73 -21.91
N ALA A 120 -7.35 -1.45 -22.79
CA ALA A 120 -8.78 -1.68 -22.64
C ALA A 120 -9.09 -2.51 -21.37
N PRO A 121 -10.28 -2.30 -20.75
CA PRO A 121 -10.72 -3.14 -19.65
C PRO A 121 -10.86 -4.61 -20.10
N THR A 122 -10.42 -5.52 -19.24
CA THR A 122 -10.54 -6.96 -19.51
C THR A 122 -11.78 -7.58 -18.87
N GLY A 123 -12.36 -6.93 -17.86
CA GLY A 123 -13.41 -7.49 -17.01
C GLY A 123 -12.93 -8.61 -16.09
N GLU A 124 -11.66 -8.99 -16.16
CA GLU A 124 -11.09 -10.07 -15.37
C GLU A 124 -10.66 -9.62 -13.98
N MET A 125 -10.59 -10.58 -13.06
CA MET A 125 -10.03 -10.35 -11.75
C MET A 125 -8.51 -10.26 -11.84
N VAL A 126 -7.97 -9.15 -11.35
CA VAL A 126 -6.54 -8.94 -11.15
C VAL A 126 -6.24 -9.08 -9.68
N GLU A 127 -5.26 -9.89 -9.32
CA GLU A 127 -4.84 -10.05 -7.93
C GLU A 127 -3.33 -10.20 -7.80
N PHE A 128 -2.83 -9.80 -6.65
CA PHE A 128 -1.51 -10.19 -6.18
C PHE A 128 -1.54 -10.49 -4.68
N THR A 129 -0.63 -11.32 -4.24
CA THR A 129 -0.45 -11.67 -2.83
C THR A 129 0.93 -11.27 -2.35
N GLY A 130 1.03 -10.96 -1.06
CA GLY A 130 2.29 -10.63 -0.43
C GLY A 130 2.32 -11.06 1.04
N LEU A 131 3.50 -10.95 1.63
CA LEU A 131 3.73 -11.07 3.06
C LEU A 131 4.06 -9.69 3.61
N CYS A 132 3.48 -9.38 4.76
CA CYS A 132 3.74 -8.15 5.48
C CYS A 132 4.24 -8.48 6.88
N VAL A 133 5.25 -7.75 7.33
CA VAL A 133 5.74 -7.77 8.71
C VAL A 133 5.47 -6.39 9.31
N MET A 134 4.61 -6.33 10.31
CA MET A 134 4.25 -5.11 11.01
C MET A 134 4.82 -5.16 12.43
N LYS A 135 5.79 -4.29 12.73
CA LYS A 135 6.33 -4.14 14.09
C LYS A 135 5.64 -2.99 14.79
N VAL A 136 4.89 -3.33 15.83
CA VAL A 136 4.19 -2.36 16.67
C VAL A 136 4.99 -2.17 17.96
N ARG A 137 5.55 -0.98 18.15
CA ARG A 137 6.18 -0.57 19.42
C ARG A 137 5.30 0.47 20.10
N VAL A 138 5.42 0.63 21.41
CA VAL A 138 4.59 1.54 22.24
C VAL A 138 4.57 2.99 21.69
N HIS A 139 5.51 3.36 20.82
CA HIS A 139 5.58 4.66 20.15
C HIS A 139 6.08 4.57 18.68
N ALA A 140 6.01 3.41 18.04
CA ALA A 140 6.49 3.27 16.66
C ALA A 140 5.80 2.13 15.91
N LEU A 141 5.46 2.37 14.67
CA LEU A 141 5.03 1.36 13.72
C LEU A 141 6.06 1.26 12.60
N ILE A 142 6.64 0.07 12.40
CA ILE A 142 7.54 -0.25 11.30
C ILE A 142 6.86 -1.31 10.45
N LEU A 143 6.69 -1.03 9.17
CA LEU A 143 6.05 -1.94 8.24
C LEU A 143 7.03 -2.42 7.17
N TRP A 144 7.08 -3.73 6.97
CA TRP A 144 7.81 -4.41 5.91
C TRP A 144 6.81 -5.13 5.00
N VAL A 145 6.85 -4.82 3.73
CA VAL A 145 6.03 -5.47 2.70
C VAL A 145 6.91 -6.09 1.64
#